data_8127ef4022639bdf708bc1842c77005e
#
_entry.id   8127ef4022639bdf708bc1842c77005e
#
_cell.length_a   1.000
_cell.length_b   1.000
_cell.length_c   1.000
_cell.angle_alpha   90.00
_cell.angle_beta   90.00
_cell.angle_gamma   90.00
#
_symmetry.space_group_name_H-M   'P 1'
#
loop_
_entity.id
_entity.type
_entity.pdbx_description
1 polymer ?
#
loop_
_entity_poly.entity_id
_entity_poly.type
_entity_poly.pdbx_seq_one_letter_code
_entity_poly.pdbx_strand_id
1 'polypeptide(L)'
;MKHVKWIFVVLLISSLTSFVEKDKPTGGLNVGDIATDFKIKTMSTEQQPIQNLSKMKGKYVLLSFWASYDAQSRMQNASLSNALHSTSPNNNVEMVSVSFDEYQSIFEETIRKDQIVTPTCFVETKGESSGIFKKYRLGRGFTNYLLDDNGVIIAKNISAAELSAYLN
;
A
#
# COMPACT_ATOMS: atom_id res chain seq x y z
N MET A 1 -38.02 46.19 -7.17
CA MET A 1 -38.09 44.71 -7.15
C MET A 1 -37.20 43.99 -8.22
N LYS A 2 -36.70 44.66 -9.27
CA LYS A 2 -35.84 44.03 -10.27
C LYS A 2 -34.42 43.70 -9.77
N HIS A 3 -33.87 44.49 -8.83
CA HIS A 3 -32.48 44.31 -8.30
C HIS A 3 -32.36 43.19 -7.26
N VAL A 4 -33.46 42.83 -6.56
CA VAL A 4 -33.44 41.74 -5.57
C VAL A 4 -33.23 40.38 -6.21
N LYS A 5 -33.76 40.15 -7.41
CA LYS A 5 -33.59 38.88 -8.14
C LYS A 5 -32.13 38.65 -8.56
N TRP A 6 -31.39 39.69 -8.89
CA TRP A 6 -29.99 39.61 -9.27
C TRP A 6 -29.09 39.30 -8.08
N ILE A 7 -29.38 39.83 -6.89
CA ILE A 7 -28.63 39.55 -5.66
C ILE A 7 -28.75 38.06 -5.30
N PHE A 8 -29.94 37.45 -5.44
CA PHE A 8 -30.12 36.01 -5.19
C PHE A 8 -29.38 35.14 -6.19
N VAL A 9 -29.29 35.53 -7.46
CA VAL A 9 -28.54 34.79 -8.49
C VAL A 9 -27.06 34.86 -8.21
N VAL A 10 -26.47 35.99 -7.82
CA VAL A 10 -25.09 36.19 -7.49
C VAL A 10 -24.72 35.39 -6.22
N LEU A 11 -25.59 35.38 -5.19
CA LEU A 11 -25.38 34.58 -3.98
C LEU A 11 -25.45 33.09 -4.25
N LEU A 12 -26.30 32.63 -5.16
CA LEU A 12 -26.39 31.21 -5.55
C LEU A 12 -25.14 30.75 -6.31
N ILE A 13 -24.59 31.58 -7.18
CA ILE A 13 -23.36 31.27 -7.93
C ILE A 13 -22.14 31.26 -7.01
N SER A 14 -22.06 32.15 -6.01
CA SER A 14 -20.93 32.17 -5.07
C SER A 14 -20.93 30.97 -4.12
N SER A 15 -22.10 30.37 -3.83
CA SER A 15 -22.18 29.16 -3.00
C SER A 15 -21.77 27.88 -3.76
N LEU A 16 -21.83 27.88 -5.10
CA LEU A 16 -21.44 26.72 -5.92
C LEU A 16 -19.90 26.62 -6.15
N THR A 17 -19.17 27.68 -5.96
CA THR A 17 -17.71 27.65 -6.11
C THR A 17 -16.96 27.13 -4.89
N SER A 18 -17.65 26.91 -3.76
CA SER A 18 -17.06 26.44 -2.51
C SER A 18 -16.85 24.91 -2.42
N PHE A 19 -17.22 24.14 -3.44
CA PHE A 19 -17.23 22.66 -3.37
C PHE A 19 -16.17 21.96 -4.22
N VAL A 20 -15.13 22.65 -4.68
CA VAL A 20 -14.05 22.01 -5.44
C VAL A 20 -12.69 22.42 -4.85
N GLU A 21 -12.51 22.31 -3.54
CA GLU A 21 -11.19 22.03 -3.01
C GLU A 21 -11.02 20.52 -3.02
N LYS A 22 -10.19 20.04 -3.95
CA LYS A 22 -9.69 18.68 -3.92
C LYS A 22 -8.93 18.53 -2.61
N ASP A 23 -9.51 17.82 -1.64
CA ASP A 23 -8.91 17.60 -0.33
C ASP A 23 -7.45 17.16 -0.52
N LYS A 24 -6.52 17.90 0.07
CA LYS A 24 -5.10 17.52 0.04
C LYS A 24 -4.98 16.18 0.76
N PRO A 25 -4.22 15.22 0.22
CA PRO A 25 -4.03 13.94 0.87
C PRO A 25 -3.55 14.13 2.30
N THR A 26 -4.26 13.55 3.26
CA THR A 26 -3.88 13.51 4.67
C THR A 26 -3.06 12.26 4.97
N GLY A 27 -2.30 12.26 6.07
CA GLY A 27 -1.62 11.03 6.50
C GLY A 27 -2.62 10.06 7.14
N GLY A 28 -2.64 8.81 6.70
CA GLY A 28 -3.58 7.83 7.25
C GLY A 28 -3.56 6.49 6.54
N LEU A 29 -4.68 5.74 6.64
CA LEU A 29 -4.84 4.40 6.09
C LEU A 29 -6.10 4.24 5.24
N ASN A 30 -6.76 5.33 4.88
CA ASN A 30 -7.92 5.30 3.99
C ASN A 30 -7.49 5.54 2.54
N VAL A 31 -8.33 5.18 1.60
CA VAL A 31 -8.16 5.59 0.20
C VAL A 31 -8.18 7.12 0.13
N GLY A 32 -7.18 7.69 -0.54
CA GLY A 32 -6.93 9.13 -0.59
C GLY A 32 -5.90 9.64 0.42
N ASP A 33 -5.54 8.88 1.45
CA ASP A 33 -4.50 9.25 2.41
C ASP A 33 -3.10 8.93 1.86
N ILE A 34 -2.09 9.69 2.32
CA ILE A 34 -0.68 9.31 2.12
C ILE A 34 -0.35 8.19 3.11
N ALA A 35 0.18 7.09 2.59
CA ALA A 35 0.55 5.93 3.39
C ALA A 35 1.59 6.28 4.46
N THR A 36 1.42 5.71 5.64
CA THR A 36 2.32 5.94 6.77
C THR A 36 3.72 5.43 6.49
N ASP A 37 4.73 6.28 6.60
CA ASP A 37 6.12 5.95 6.28
C ASP A 37 6.77 4.97 7.28
N PHE A 38 7.62 4.10 6.75
CA PHE A 38 8.47 3.20 7.53
C PHE A 38 9.73 2.81 6.74
N LYS A 39 10.70 2.22 7.45
CA LYS A 39 11.94 1.74 6.85
C LYS A 39 11.72 0.37 6.19
N ILE A 40 12.04 0.29 4.91
CA ILE A 40 12.04 -0.94 4.13
C ILE A 40 13.39 -1.61 4.28
N LYS A 41 13.38 -2.92 4.59
CA LYS A 41 14.54 -3.78 4.58
C LYS A 41 14.49 -4.65 3.32
N THR A 42 15.63 -4.99 2.74
CA THR A 42 15.69 -5.94 1.62
C THR A 42 16.30 -7.25 2.08
N MET A 43 15.91 -8.36 1.44
CA MET A 43 16.52 -9.67 1.70
C MET A 43 17.96 -9.77 1.15
N SER A 44 18.34 -8.88 0.26
CA SER A 44 19.65 -8.87 -0.37
C SER A 44 20.73 -8.46 0.64
N THR A 45 21.71 -9.36 0.79
CA THR A 45 22.90 -9.21 1.62
C THR A 45 23.59 -7.87 1.45
N GLU A 46 23.82 -7.21 2.57
CA GLU A 46 24.88 -6.24 2.91
C GLU A 46 25.05 -4.93 2.14
N GLN A 47 24.47 -4.68 0.98
CA GLN A 47 24.84 -3.49 0.18
C GLN A 47 23.68 -2.61 -0.32
N GLN A 48 22.42 -2.95 -0.05
CA GLN A 48 21.35 -2.03 -0.43
C GLN A 48 20.97 -1.14 0.76
N PRO A 49 20.93 0.18 0.55
CA PRO A 49 20.59 1.10 1.63
C PRO A 49 19.15 0.86 2.10
N ILE A 50 18.95 0.76 3.41
CA ILE A 50 17.64 0.81 4.03
C ILE A 50 16.98 2.11 3.57
N GLN A 51 15.89 2.00 2.82
CA GLN A 51 15.15 3.17 2.36
C GLN A 51 13.79 3.27 3.05
N ASN A 52 13.26 4.47 3.12
CA ASN A 52 11.90 4.67 3.57
C ASN A 52 10.91 4.38 2.45
N LEU A 53 9.69 3.94 2.79
CA LEU A 53 8.58 3.78 1.84
C LEU A 53 8.35 5.08 1.05
N SER A 54 8.46 6.23 1.70
CA SER A 54 8.34 7.56 1.08
C SER A 54 9.41 7.88 0.01
N LYS A 55 10.47 7.07 -0.10
CA LYS A 55 11.50 7.20 -1.14
C LYS A 55 11.16 6.43 -2.42
N MET A 56 10.12 5.60 -2.41
CA MET A 56 9.66 4.86 -3.58
C MET A 56 8.76 5.68 -4.52
N LYS A 57 8.82 7.00 -4.42
CA LYS A 57 8.05 7.91 -5.31
C LYS A 57 8.41 7.72 -6.77
N GLY A 58 7.44 7.96 -7.64
CA GLY A 58 7.57 7.77 -9.09
C GLY A 58 7.22 6.36 -9.58
N LYS A 59 6.83 5.47 -8.65
CA LYS A 59 6.32 4.13 -8.94
C LYS A 59 5.05 3.86 -8.16
N TYR A 60 4.20 3.02 -8.70
CA TYR A 60 3.13 2.41 -7.90
C TYR A 60 3.74 1.40 -6.93
N VAL A 61 3.22 1.34 -5.71
CA VAL A 61 3.72 0.40 -4.69
C VAL A 61 2.58 -0.47 -4.20
N LEU A 62 2.72 -1.79 -4.38
CA LEU A 62 1.86 -2.77 -3.74
C LEU A 62 2.47 -3.15 -2.39
N LEU A 63 1.90 -2.61 -1.32
CA LEU A 63 2.32 -2.90 0.05
C LEU A 63 1.47 -4.05 0.59
N SER A 64 2.09 -5.19 0.92
CA SER A 64 1.42 -6.39 1.44
C SER A 64 1.94 -6.73 2.83
N PHE A 65 1.01 -6.85 3.78
CA PHE A 65 1.29 -7.31 5.15
C PHE A 65 0.72 -8.70 5.36
N TRP A 66 1.50 -9.60 5.96
CA TRP A 66 1.12 -10.99 6.14
C TRP A 66 1.91 -11.69 7.25
N ALA A 67 1.54 -12.93 7.56
CA ALA A 67 2.31 -13.83 8.41
C ALA A 67 2.09 -15.29 7.97
N SER A 68 3.07 -16.16 8.22
CA SER A 68 2.99 -17.58 7.84
C SER A 68 1.86 -18.33 8.56
N TYR A 69 1.52 -17.89 9.77
CA TYR A 69 0.45 -18.46 10.60
C TYR A 69 -0.96 -17.97 10.21
N ASP A 70 -1.07 -16.91 9.42
CA ASP A 70 -2.34 -16.41 8.90
C ASP A 70 -2.53 -16.88 7.44
N ALA A 71 -3.29 -17.95 7.26
CA ALA A 71 -3.44 -18.61 5.97
C ALA A 71 -3.99 -17.68 4.89
N GLN A 72 -4.91 -16.78 5.25
CA GLN A 72 -5.55 -15.86 4.30
C GLN A 72 -4.55 -14.85 3.75
N SER A 73 -3.84 -14.13 4.61
CA SER A 73 -2.88 -13.11 4.20
C SER A 73 -1.67 -13.73 3.49
N ARG A 74 -1.24 -14.93 3.92
CA ARG A 74 -0.17 -15.69 3.26
C ARG A 74 -0.54 -16.06 1.82
N MET A 75 -1.72 -16.65 1.60
CA MET A 75 -2.20 -16.99 0.25
C MET A 75 -2.36 -15.75 -0.62
N GLN A 76 -2.90 -14.67 -0.04
CA GLN A 76 -3.07 -13.39 -0.75
C GLN A 76 -1.71 -12.80 -1.16
N ASN A 77 -0.72 -12.79 -0.26
CA ASN A 77 0.62 -12.31 -0.55
C ASN A 77 1.29 -13.11 -1.68
N ALA A 78 1.21 -14.44 -1.64
CA ALA A 78 1.74 -15.30 -2.70
C ALA A 78 1.04 -15.08 -4.05
N SER A 79 -0.28 -14.96 -4.05
CA SER A 79 -1.07 -14.68 -5.26
C SER A 79 -0.72 -13.33 -5.90
N LEU A 80 -0.56 -12.27 -5.09
CA LEU A 80 -0.17 -10.94 -5.55
C LEU A 80 1.26 -10.92 -6.10
N SER A 81 2.20 -11.59 -5.42
CA SER A 81 3.58 -11.74 -5.88
C SER A 81 3.65 -12.43 -7.24
N ASN A 82 2.91 -13.55 -7.40
CA ASN A 82 2.85 -14.28 -8.66
C ASN A 82 2.20 -13.48 -9.79
N ALA A 83 1.13 -12.74 -9.50
CA ALA A 83 0.48 -11.87 -10.49
C ALA A 83 1.45 -10.80 -11.03
N LEU A 84 2.20 -10.14 -10.15
CA LEU A 84 3.20 -9.15 -10.55
C LEU A 84 4.35 -9.78 -11.35
N HIS A 85 4.82 -10.96 -10.96
CA HIS A 85 5.89 -11.66 -11.67
C HIS A 85 5.46 -12.14 -13.07
N SER A 86 4.20 -12.52 -13.23
CA SER A 86 3.64 -12.99 -14.50
C SER A 86 3.34 -11.87 -15.48
N THR A 87 3.28 -10.64 -15.00
CA THR A 87 3.01 -9.47 -15.84
C THR A 87 4.32 -8.96 -16.43
N SER A 88 4.25 -8.26 -17.57
CA SER A 88 5.41 -7.75 -18.31
C SER A 88 6.43 -7.06 -17.38
N PRO A 89 7.75 -7.22 -17.62
CA PRO A 89 8.83 -6.57 -16.86
C PRO A 89 8.74 -5.04 -16.84
N ASN A 90 7.93 -4.45 -17.69
CA ASN A 90 7.73 -3.00 -17.78
C ASN A 90 6.58 -2.46 -16.92
N ASN A 91 5.97 -3.29 -16.04
CA ASN A 91 4.97 -2.77 -15.13
C ASN A 91 5.62 -1.78 -14.14
N ASN A 92 4.99 -0.63 -13.96
CA ASN A 92 5.47 0.41 -13.05
C ASN A 92 5.03 0.17 -11.59
N VAL A 93 4.82 -1.09 -11.19
CA VAL A 93 4.40 -1.47 -9.84
C VAL A 93 5.52 -2.24 -9.14
N GLU A 94 5.94 -1.79 -7.99
CA GLU A 94 6.90 -2.47 -7.13
C GLU A 94 6.20 -3.02 -5.88
N MET A 95 6.43 -4.31 -5.55
CA MET A 95 5.83 -4.92 -4.37
C MET A 95 6.76 -4.82 -3.18
N VAL A 96 6.22 -4.34 -2.06
CA VAL A 96 6.85 -4.37 -0.73
C VAL A 96 6.06 -5.36 0.12
N SER A 97 6.67 -6.50 0.44
CA SER A 97 6.05 -7.58 1.21
C SER A 97 6.66 -7.65 2.61
N VAL A 98 5.83 -7.49 3.63
CA VAL A 98 6.27 -7.47 5.04
C VAL A 98 5.60 -8.60 5.80
N SER A 99 6.41 -9.58 6.23
CA SER A 99 5.98 -10.63 7.15
C SER A 99 6.11 -10.19 8.60
N PHE A 100 5.20 -10.66 9.45
CA PHE A 100 5.24 -10.47 10.91
C PHE A 100 5.50 -11.78 11.65
N ASP A 101 6.21 -12.70 11.02
CA ASP A 101 6.70 -13.90 11.69
C ASP A 101 7.77 -13.54 12.74
N GLU A 102 7.70 -14.16 13.90
CA GLU A 102 8.68 -13.92 14.98
C GLU A 102 10.03 -14.55 14.68
N TYR A 103 10.08 -15.60 13.84
CA TYR A 103 11.28 -16.34 13.51
C TYR A 103 11.66 -16.17 12.05
N GLN A 104 12.86 -15.70 11.80
CA GLN A 104 13.45 -15.54 10.46
C GLN A 104 13.39 -16.87 9.66
N SER A 105 13.68 -18.01 10.30
CA SER A 105 13.67 -19.32 9.65
C SER A 105 12.29 -19.74 9.14
N ILE A 106 11.22 -19.40 9.85
CA ILE A 106 9.84 -19.67 9.42
C ILE A 106 9.50 -18.81 8.19
N PHE A 107 9.86 -17.55 8.22
CA PHE A 107 9.71 -16.64 7.09
C PHE A 107 10.43 -17.17 5.84
N GLU A 108 11.71 -17.51 5.95
CA GLU A 108 12.53 -18.02 4.84
C GLU A 108 11.97 -19.31 4.26
N GLU A 109 11.56 -20.25 5.11
CA GLU A 109 10.93 -21.50 4.68
C GLU A 109 9.60 -21.25 3.97
N THR A 110 8.81 -20.28 4.45
CA THR A 110 7.53 -19.92 3.82
C THR A 110 7.76 -19.28 2.46
N ILE A 111 8.70 -18.35 2.33
CA ILE A 111 9.09 -17.73 1.04
C ILE A 111 9.48 -18.83 0.03
N ARG A 112 10.29 -19.79 0.47
CA ARG A 112 10.75 -20.91 -0.36
C ARG A 112 9.59 -21.82 -0.80
N LYS A 113 8.70 -22.20 0.12
CA LYS A 113 7.55 -23.08 -0.16
C LYS A 113 6.54 -22.41 -1.10
N ASP A 114 6.25 -21.16 -0.88
CA ASP A 114 5.24 -20.42 -1.63
C ASP A 114 5.81 -19.80 -2.92
N GLN A 115 7.11 -20.01 -3.17
CA GLN A 115 7.83 -19.51 -4.35
C GLN A 115 7.66 -17.99 -4.53
N ILE A 116 7.73 -17.24 -3.43
CA ILE A 116 7.57 -15.79 -3.46
C ILE A 116 8.83 -15.17 -4.06
N VAL A 117 8.68 -14.48 -5.19
CA VAL A 117 9.76 -13.87 -5.98
C VAL A 117 9.83 -12.34 -5.83
N THR A 118 9.29 -11.80 -4.77
CA THR A 118 9.30 -10.36 -4.50
C THR A 118 10.66 -9.91 -3.96
N PRO A 119 11.44 -9.07 -4.67
CA PRO A 119 12.77 -8.65 -4.25
C PRO A 119 12.76 -7.87 -2.91
N THR A 120 11.70 -7.09 -2.69
CA THR A 120 11.50 -6.29 -1.49
C THR A 120 10.58 -7.02 -0.52
N CYS A 121 11.01 -8.20 -0.06
CA CYS A 121 10.32 -9.01 0.92
C CYS A 121 11.19 -9.12 2.18
N PHE A 122 10.63 -8.83 3.36
CA PHE A 122 11.35 -8.92 4.62
C PHE A 122 10.46 -9.29 5.79
N VAL A 123 11.08 -9.72 6.88
CA VAL A 123 10.38 -10.06 8.12
C VAL A 123 10.61 -8.99 9.19
N GLU A 124 9.55 -8.63 9.88
CA GLU A 124 9.57 -7.80 11.08
C GLU A 124 9.40 -8.70 12.31
N THR A 125 10.53 -9.25 12.79
CA THR A 125 10.60 -10.26 13.86
C THR A 125 10.05 -9.81 15.21
N LYS A 126 9.79 -8.51 15.39
CA LYS A 126 9.07 -8.01 16.57
C LYS A 126 7.57 -8.30 16.51
N GLY A 127 7.07 -8.87 15.42
CA GLY A 127 5.68 -9.25 15.24
C GLY A 127 4.72 -8.11 15.61
N GLU A 128 3.71 -8.40 16.40
CA GLU A 128 2.69 -7.43 16.83
C GLU A 128 3.24 -6.26 17.67
N SER A 129 4.40 -6.42 18.31
CA SER A 129 5.02 -5.34 19.09
C SER A 129 5.68 -4.28 18.23
N SER A 130 5.88 -4.54 16.92
CA SER A 130 6.58 -3.62 16.02
C SER A 130 5.84 -2.32 15.79
N GLY A 131 6.60 -1.28 15.46
CA GLY A 131 6.03 0.02 15.11
C GLY A 131 5.20 -0.03 13.83
N ILE A 132 5.58 -0.86 12.85
CA ILE A 132 4.85 -1.03 11.59
C ILE A 132 3.48 -1.65 11.86
N PHE A 133 3.42 -2.75 12.62
CA PHE A 133 2.18 -3.44 12.98
C PHE A 133 1.16 -2.47 13.62
N LYS A 134 1.63 -1.67 14.58
CA LYS A 134 0.78 -0.69 15.28
C LYS A 134 0.33 0.45 14.37
N LYS A 135 1.24 1.02 13.56
CA LYS A 135 0.94 2.13 12.64
C LYS A 135 -0.10 1.73 11.61
N TYR A 136 -0.02 0.51 11.06
CA TYR A 136 -0.95 -0.01 10.06
C TYR A 136 -2.17 -0.72 10.68
N ARG A 137 -2.29 -0.73 12.02
CA ARG A 137 -3.44 -1.29 12.77
C ARG A 137 -3.75 -2.74 12.44
N LEU A 138 -2.71 -3.54 12.21
CA LEU A 138 -2.82 -4.93 11.72
C LEU A 138 -3.41 -5.91 12.74
N GLY A 139 -3.58 -5.53 14.00
CA GLY A 139 -4.30 -6.32 15.01
C GLY A 139 -5.79 -6.58 14.69
N ARG A 140 -6.34 -5.94 13.64
CA ARG A 140 -7.68 -6.23 13.10
C ARG A 140 -7.66 -7.17 11.90
N GLY A 141 -6.50 -7.64 11.51
CA GLY A 141 -6.25 -8.47 10.33
C GLY A 141 -5.21 -7.84 9.40
N PHE A 142 -4.52 -8.69 8.69
CA PHE A 142 -3.56 -8.26 7.68
C PHE A 142 -4.26 -7.65 6.47
N THR A 143 -3.64 -6.67 5.87
CA THR A 143 -4.20 -5.85 4.79
C THR A 143 -3.12 -5.57 3.75
N ASN A 144 -3.49 -5.47 2.49
CA ASN A 144 -2.65 -4.89 1.47
C ASN A 144 -3.17 -3.52 1.02
N TYR A 145 -2.28 -2.72 0.45
CA TYR A 145 -2.55 -1.38 -0.06
C TYR A 145 -1.88 -1.21 -1.41
N LEU A 146 -2.58 -0.61 -2.36
CA LEU A 146 -1.98 -0.11 -3.58
C LEU A 146 -1.78 1.40 -3.44
N LEU A 147 -0.55 1.85 -3.64
CA LEU A 147 -0.16 3.26 -3.58
C LEU A 147 0.14 3.76 -4.99
N ASP A 148 -0.22 5.00 -5.27
CA ASP A 148 0.20 5.69 -6.48
C ASP A 148 1.68 6.17 -6.39
N ASP A 149 2.16 6.81 -7.43
CA ASP A 149 3.50 7.34 -7.57
C ASP A 149 3.85 8.47 -6.58
N ASN A 150 2.87 9.02 -5.90
CA ASN A 150 3.01 10.01 -4.83
C ASN A 150 2.94 9.40 -3.43
N GLY A 151 2.65 8.10 -3.32
CA GLY A 151 2.47 7.37 -2.08
C GLY A 151 1.05 7.51 -1.49
N VAL A 152 0.08 7.93 -2.29
CA VAL A 152 -1.34 8.00 -1.90
C VAL A 152 -1.98 6.62 -2.06
N ILE A 153 -2.72 6.18 -1.06
CA ILE A 153 -3.47 4.91 -1.09
C ILE A 153 -4.61 5.04 -2.09
N ILE A 154 -4.57 4.26 -3.17
CA ILE A 154 -5.61 4.24 -4.21
C ILE A 154 -6.52 3.02 -4.09
N ALA A 155 -6.07 1.94 -3.44
CA ALA A 155 -6.88 0.77 -3.16
C ALA A 155 -6.40 0.03 -1.91
N LYS A 156 -7.29 -0.81 -1.32
CA LYS A 156 -7.02 -1.65 -0.14
C LYS A 156 -7.64 -3.02 -0.33
N ASN A 157 -7.00 -4.04 0.26
CA ASN A 157 -7.49 -5.42 0.22
C ASN A 157 -7.77 -5.95 -1.19
N ILE A 158 -6.95 -5.54 -2.15
CA ILE A 158 -7.12 -5.96 -3.54
C ILE A 158 -6.68 -7.42 -3.72
N SER A 159 -7.39 -8.12 -4.59
CA SER A 159 -7.02 -9.44 -5.09
C SER A 159 -6.03 -9.34 -6.27
N ALA A 160 -5.43 -10.46 -6.63
CA ALA A 160 -4.57 -10.54 -7.82
C ALA A 160 -5.32 -10.19 -9.12
N ALA A 161 -6.60 -10.54 -9.21
CA ALA A 161 -7.44 -10.19 -10.36
C ALA A 161 -7.70 -8.67 -10.46
N GLU A 162 -7.99 -8.02 -9.33
CA GLU A 162 -8.16 -6.56 -9.27
C GLU A 162 -6.85 -5.83 -9.55
N LEU A 163 -5.71 -6.34 -9.04
CA LEU A 163 -4.40 -5.77 -9.33
C LEU A 163 -4.13 -5.72 -10.83
N SER A 164 -4.50 -6.74 -11.57
CA SER A 164 -4.31 -6.80 -13.02
C SER A 164 -4.97 -5.63 -13.78
N ALA A 165 -6.05 -5.06 -13.24
CA ALA A 165 -6.70 -3.89 -13.82
C ALA A 165 -5.86 -2.60 -13.69
N TYR A 166 -4.94 -2.56 -12.74
CA TYR A 166 -4.01 -1.42 -12.55
C TYR A 166 -2.69 -1.59 -13.31
N LEU A 167 -2.43 -2.79 -13.85
CA LEU A 167 -1.19 -3.12 -14.57
C LEU A 167 -1.31 -2.92 -16.10
N ASN A 168 -2.53 -2.74 -16.61
CA ASN A 168 -2.86 -2.49 -18.01
C ASN A 168 -3.07 -1.00 -18.21
#